data_c770a7170d56b6173ad7d4779d3ceb40
#
_entry.id   c770a7170d56b6173ad7d4779d3ceb40
#
_cell.length_a   1.000
_cell.length_b   1.000
_cell.length_c   1.000
_cell.angle_alpha   90.00
_cell.angle_beta   90.00
_cell.angle_gamma   90.00
#
_symmetry.space_group_name_H-M   'P 1'
#
loop_
_entity.id
_entity.type
_entity.pdbx_description
1 polymer ?
#
loop_
_entity_poly.entity_id
_entity_poly.type
_entity_poly.pdbx_seq_one_letter_code
_entity_poly.pdbx_strand_id
1 'polypeptide(L)'
;DHCAYYLLEHGTVLYETMRCVGRIAFPVFAFLIAEGFSHTRNRQRYFLQLLAFAIISEIPWFLLNGTDGTHNVMFTLVLGVVALALLDRCCEHKVLSFMAVALVAVLAYCMGTDYDWRGILMIAIFYMTQAQADNLQGRMVQILFTLPVMIHYGILGTLLAYVTILLYDGTRGIVK
;
A
#
# COMPACT_ATOMS: atom_id res chain seq x y z
N ASP A 1 -13.38 4.91 4.75
CA ASP A 1 -12.63 5.91 5.47
C ASP A 1 -13.13 7.32 5.17
N HIS A 2 -13.08 7.78 3.92
CA HIS A 2 -13.48 9.14 3.51
C HIS A 2 -14.94 9.48 3.81
N CYS A 3 -15.90 8.55 3.61
CA CYS A 3 -17.30 8.79 4.00
C CYS A 3 -17.44 9.14 5.49
N ALA A 4 -16.68 8.46 6.35
CA ALA A 4 -16.70 8.80 7.76
C ALA A 4 -16.13 10.19 8.02
N TYR A 5 -14.98 10.50 7.40
CA TYR A 5 -14.28 11.77 7.60
C TYR A 5 -15.10 12.99 7.19
N TYR A 6 -15.84 12.91 6.06
CA TYR A 6 -16.58 14.05 5.50
C TYR A 6 -18.06 14.12 5.94
N LEU A 7 -18.68 12.99 6.32
CA LEU A 7 -20.14 12.93 6.52
C LEU A 7 -20.55 12.68 7.97
N LEU A 8 -19.64 12.25 8.86
CA LEU A 8 -19.97 11.89 10.23
C LEU A 8 -19.31 12.85 11.23
N GLU A 9 -19.96 13.04 12.37
CA GLU A 9 -19.40 13.79 13.49
C GLU A 9 -18.23 13.04 14.11
N HIS A 10 -17.10 13.73 14.27
CA HIS A 10 -15.90 13.20 14.90
C HIS A 10 -16.18 12.74 16.34
N GLY A 11 -15.63 11.59 16.72
CA GLY A 11 -15.77 11.01 18.06
C GLY A 11 -17.05 10.20 18.30
N THR A 12 -17.91 10.02 17.28
CA THR A 12 -19.02 9.07 17.37
C THR A 12 -18.54 7.64 17.16
N VAL A 13 -19.21 6.67 17.80
CA VAL A 13 -18.90 5.24 17.63
C VAL A 13 -18.97 4.83 16.15
N LEU A 14 -19.92 5.38 15.40
CA LEU A 14 -20.07 5.11 13.97
C LEU A 14 -18.87 5.65 13.18
N TYR A 15 -18.42 6.88 13.48
CA TYR A 15 -17.23 7.47 12.88
C TYR A 15 -16.00 6.60 13.10
N GLU A 16 -15.70 6.24 14.35
CA GLU A 16 -14.52 5.45 14.69
C GLU A 16 -14.56 4.05 14.05
N THR A 17 -15.74 3.42 14.02
CA THR A 17 -15.92 2.10 13.39
C THR A 17 -15.67 2.17 11.88
N MET A 18 -16.25 3.14 11.18
CA MET A 18 -16.05 3.31 9.74
C MET A 18 -14.62 3.71 9.39
N ARG A 19 -13.96 4.50 10.23
CA ARG A 19 -12.53 4.84 10.09
C ARG A 19 -11.66 3.60 10.26
N CYS A 20 -11.94 2.78 11.27
CA CYS A 20 -11.24 1.52 11.52
C CYS A 20 -11.36 0.56 10.33
N VAL A 21 -12.57 0.35 9.81
CA VAL A 21 -12.82 -0.50 8.64
C VAL A 21 -12.08 0.06 7.41
N GLY A 22 -12.13 1.38 7.18
CA GLY A 22 -11.43 1.99 6.04
C GLY A 22 -9.91 1.82 6.07
N ARG A 23 -9.32 1.81 7.27
CA ARG A 23 -7.87 1.63 7.46
C ARG A 23 -7.36 0.21 7.23
N ILE A 24 -8.24 -0.78 7.12
CA ILE A 24 -7.89 -2.14 6.71
C ILE A 24 -7.41 -2.16 5.25
N ALA A 25 -7.96 -1.29 4.42
CA ALA A 25 -7.79 -1.35 2.97
C ALA A 25 -6.34 -1.18 2.53
N PHE A 26 -5.62 -0.19 3.05
CA PHE A 26 -4.28 0.12 2.55
C PHE A 26 -3.24 -0.99 2.82
N PRO A 27 -3.09 -1.55 4.04
CA PRO A 27 -2.16 -2.66 4.25
C PRO A 27 -2.44 -3.87 3.36
N VAL A 28 -3.73 -4.17 3.12
CA VAL A 28 -4.13 -5.24 2.22
C VAL A 28 -3.75 -4.91 0.77
N PHE A 29 -4.00 -3.68 0.30
CA PHE A 29 -3.56 -3.27 -1.04
C PHE A 29 -2.05 -3.26 -1.20
N ALA A 30 -1.29 -2.78 -0.21
CA ALA A 30 0.16 -2.79 -0.23
C ALA A 30 0.70 -4.23 -0.35
N PHE A 31 0.12 -5.17 0.40
CA PHE A 31 0.43 -6.58 0.30
C PHE A 31 0.09 -7.13 -1.10
N LEU A 32 -1.11 -6.86 -1.61
CA LEU A 32 -1.55 -7.33 -2.93
C LEU A 32 -0.73 -6.72 -4.07
N ILE A 33 -0.21 -5.49 -3.93
CA ILE A 33 0.71 -4.89 -4.91
C ILE A 33 2.03 -5.66 -4.96
N ALA A 34 2.59 -6.02 -3.82
CA ALA A 34 3.82 -6.81 -3.75
C ALA A 34 3.61 -8.22 -4.36
N GLU A 35 2.52 -8.89 -4.01
CA GLU A 35 2.12 -10.19 -4.58
C GLU A 35 1.87 -10.09 -6.09
N GLY A 36 1.07 -9.13 -6.52
CA GLY A 36 0.75 -8.92 -7.93
C GLY A 36 1.99 -8.63 -8.78
N PHE A 37 2.93 -7.83 -8.26
CA PHE A 37 4.18 -7.53 -8.95
C PHE A 37 5.06 -8.78 -9.14
N SER A 38 5.13 -9.64 -8.14
CA SER A 38 5.92 -10.89 -8.19
C SER A 38 5.35 -11.90 -9.17
N HIS A 39 4.01 -11.97 -9.28
CA HIS A 39 3.33 -12.97 -10.11
C HIS A 39 2.95 -12.48 -11.52
N THR A 40 3.11 -11.18 -11.82
CA THR A 40 2.74 -10.65 -13.13
C THR A 40 3.81 -10.96 -14.19
N ARG A 41 3.37 -11.45 -15.36
CA ARG A 41 4.26 -11.65 -16.51
C ARG A 41 4.60 -10.34 -17.22
N ASN A 42 3.70 -9.35 -17.18
CA ASN A 42 3.85 -8.07 -17.89
C ASN A 42 3.76 -6.91 -16.91
N ARG A 43 4.92 -6.53 -16.35
CA ARG A 43 5.04 -5.44 -15.37
C ARG A 43 4.65 -4.08 -15.94
N GLN A 44 4.90 -3.85 -17.23
CA GLN A 44 4.50 -2.58 -17.89
C GLN A 44 2.98 -2.46 -17.95
N ARG A 45 2.28 -3.53 -18.35
CA ARG A 45 0.82 -3.54 -18.37
C ARG A 45 0.23 -3.35 -16.97
N TYR A 46 0.82 -4.00 -15.96
CA TYR A 46 0.42 -3.86 -14.57
C TYR A 46 0.56 -2.42 -14.08
N PHE A 47 1.72 -1.79 -14.34
CA PHE A 47 1.95 -0.39 -14.03
C PHE A 47 0.97 0.55 -14.74
N LEU A 48 0.76 0.37 -16.06
CA LEU A 48 -0.14 1.22 -16.85
C LEU A 48 -1.60 1.10 -16.40
N GLN A 49 -2.05 -0.10 -16.01
CA GLN A 49 -3.39 -0.28 -15.45
C GLN A 49 -3.56 0.47 -14.13
N LEU A 50 -2.61 0.35 -13.21
CA LEU A 50 -2.65 1.09 -11.94
C LEU A 50 -2.58 2.60 -12.17
N LEU A 51 -1.74 3.06 -13.09
CA LEU A 51 -1.64 4.48 -13.43
C LEU A 51 -2.94 5.02 -14.03
N ALA A 52 -3.60 4.27 -14.92
CA ALA A 52 -4.89 4.65 -15.46
C ALA A 52 -5.95 4.78 -14.36
N PHE A 53 -6.00 3.84 -13.42
CA PHE A 53 -6.90 3.93 -12.27
C PHE A 53 -6.55 5.10 -11.34
N ALA A 54 -5.25 5.41 -11.14
CA ALA A 54 -4.82 6.55 -10.35
C ALA A 54 -5.34 7.87 -10.96
N ILE A 55 -5.20 8.03 -12.29
CA ILE A 55 -5.67 9.23 -13.01
C ILE A 55 -7.21 9.34 -12.96
N ILE A 56 -7.93 8.24 -13.16
CA ILE A 56 -9.40 8.24 -13.07
C ILE A 56 -9.86 8.58 -11.65
N SER A 57 -9.20 8.00 -10.64
CA SER A 57 -9.54 8.23 -9.23
C SER A 57 -9.15 9.62 -8.72
N GLU A 58 -8.31 10.37 -9.47
CA GLU A 58 -7.97 11.74 -9.13
C GLU A 58 -9.14 12.70 -9.31
N ILE A 59 -10.05 12.41 -10.24
CA ILE A 59 -11.24 13.25 -10.47
C ILE A 59 -12.10 13.33 -9.20
N PRO A 60 -12.61 12.23 -8.62
CA PRO A 60 -13.37 12.28 -7.38
C PRO A 60 -12.53 12.76 -6.18
N TRP A 61 -11.23 12.50 -6.15
CA TRP A 61 -10.33 13.01 -5.11
C TRP A 61 -10.29 14.54 -5.13
N PHE A 62 -10.07 15.13 -6.30
CA PHE A 62 -10.06 16.56 -6.50
C PHE A 62 -11.42 17.24 -6.16
N LEU A 63 -12.53 16.57 -6.47
CA LEU A 63 -13.85 17.08 -6.12
C LEU A 63 -14.11 17.11 -4.62
N LEU A 64 -13.46 16.22 -3.84
CA LEU A 64 -13.59 16.15 -2.39
C LEU A 64 -12.62 17.10 -1.66
N ASN A 65 -11.38 17.19 -2.11
CA ASN A 65 -10.30 17.89 -1.41
C ASN A 65 -9.95 19.25 -2.04
N GLY A 66 -10.40 19.51 -3.28
CA GLY A 66 -10.04 20.74 -4.01
C GLY A 66 -8.57 20.74 -4.44
N THR A 67 -7.94 21.91 -4.39
CA THR A 67 -6.53 22.15 -4.77
C THR A 67 -5.58 22.13 -3.56
N ASP A 68 -5.72 21.16 -2.67
CA ASP A 68 -4.90 21.07 -1.46
C ASP A 68 -3.47 20.52 -1.72
N GLY A 69 -3.19 20.11 -2.96
CA GLY A 69 -1.88 19.55 -3.35
C GLY A 69 -1.69 18.10 -2.93
N THR A 70 -2.76 17.42 -2.48
CA THR A 70 -2.71 15.98 -2.16
C THR A 70 -3.20 15.13 -3.32
N HIS A 71 -2.72 13.90 -3.39
CA HIS A 71 -3.10 12.92 -4.41
C HIS A 71 -3.67 11.65 -3.77
N ASN A 72 -4.58 11.00 -4.50
CA ASN A 72 -5.25 9.79 -4.02
C ASN A 72 -4.27 8.62 -3.79
N VAL A 73 -4.70 7.64 -3.01
CA VAL A 73 -3.94 6.44 -2.62
C VAL A 73 -3.38 5.63 -3.79
N MET A 74 -4.05 5.67 -4.94
CA MET A 74 -3.59 4.90 -6.12
C MET A 74 -2.23 5.39 -6.63
N PHE A 75 -1.89 6.69 -6.47
CA PHE A 75 -0.55 7.19 -6.78
C PHE A 75 0.51 6.61 -5.84
N THR A 76 0.21 6.42 -4.56
CA THR A 76 1.10 5.68 -3.65
C THR A 76 1.38 4.26 -4.16
N LEU A 77 0.33 3.56 -4.62
CA LEU A 77 0.46 2.19 -5.16
C LEU A 77 1.26 2.16 -6.46
N VAL A 78 1.05 3.13 -7.36
CA VAL A 78 1.83 3.29 -8.61
C VAL A 78 3.31 3.52 -8.31
N LEU A 79 3.63 4.45 -7.40
CA LEU A 79 5.00 4.69 -6.96
C LEU A 79 5.60 3.47 -6.25
N GLY A 80 4.78 2.71 -5.51
CA GLY A 80 5.16 1.43 -4.95
C GLY A 80 5.64 0.45 -6.02
N VAL A 81 4.91 0.29 -7.13
CA VAL A 81 5.33 -0.55 -8.25
C VAL A 81 6.64 -0.06 -8.88
N VAL A 82 6.85 1.26 -8.97
CA VAL A 82 8.14 1.83 -9.43
C VAL A 82 9.27 1.44 -8.47
N ALA A 83 9.04 1.56 -7.15
CA ALA A 83 10.02 1.15 -6.15
C ALA A 83 10.38 -0.34 -6.27
N LEU A 84 9.37 -1.22 -6.46
CA LEU A 84 9.60 -2.65 -6.66
C LEU A 84 10.38 -2.94 -7.93
N ALA A 85 10.09 -2.26 -9.03
CA ALA A 85 10.82 -2.41 -10.29
C ALA A 85 12.30 -2.00 -10.16
N LEU A 86 12.58 -0.96 -9.38
CA LEU A 86 13.95 -0.52 -9.08
C LEU A 86 14.66 -1.50 -8.13
N LEU A 87 13.97 -2.01 -7.10
CA LEU A 87 14.51 -3.05 -6.22
C LEU A 87 14.94 -4.29 -7.00
N ASP A 88 14.08 -4.76 -7.90
CA ASP A 88 14.36 -5.93 -8.73
C ASP A 88 15.53 -5.69 -9.69
N ARG A 89 15.63 -4.49 -10.28
CA ARG A 89 16.72 -4.12 -11.18
C ARG A 89 18.07 -3.95 -10.46
N CYS A 90 18.04 -3.49 -9.22
CA CYS A 90 19.24 -3.22 -8.42
C CYS A 90 19.55 -4.33 -7.40
N CYS A 91 18.96 -5.51 -7.53
CA CYS A 91 19.01 -6.59 -6.54
C CYS A 91 20.44 -7.03 -6.18
N GLU A 92 21.41 -6.92 -7.09
CA GLU A 92 22.82 -7.25 -6.84
C GLU A 92 23.53 -6.23 -5.93
N HIS A 93 23.04 -4.98 -5.88
CA HIS A 93 23.64 -3.88 -5.14
C HIS A 93 22.72 -3.36 -4.04
N LYS A 94 22.81 -3.94 -2.84
CA LYS A 94 21.93 -3.61 -1.71
C LYS A 94 21.84 -2.11 -1.41
N VAL A 95 22.98 -1.39 -1.43
CA VAL A 95 23.01 0.06 -1.17
C VAL A 95 22.20 0.81 -2.23
N LEU A 96 22.38 0.46 -3.51
CA LEU A 96 21.64 1.08 -4.61
C LEU A 96 20.14 0.78 -4.52
N SER A 97 19.75 -0.44 -4.12
CA SER A 97 18.36 -0.80 -3.88
C SER A 97 17.73 0.05 -2.78
N PHE A 98 18.42 0.23 -1.65
CA PHE A 98 17.91 1.10 -0.58
C PHE A 98 17.81 2.57 -1.01
N MET A 99 18.81 3.08 -1.73
CA MET A 99 18.78 4.46 -2.26
C MET A 99 17.60 4.65 -3.23
N ALA A 100 17.31 3.67 -4.09
CA ALA A 100 16.20 3.72 -5.02
C ALA A 100 14.85 3.79 -4.30
N VAL A 101 14.64 2.95 -3.29
CA VAL A 101 13.41 3.01 -2.46
C VAL A 101 13.30 4.34 -1.73
N ALA A 102 14.40 4.82 -1.13
CA ALA A 102 14.43 6.11 -0.45
C ALA A 102 14.08 7.27 -1.39
N LEU A 103 14.60 7.26 -2.62
CA LEU A 103 14.29 8.27 -3.64
C LEU A 103 12.80 8.27 -3.98
N VAL A 104 12.21 7.10 -4.21
CA VAL A 104 10.77 6.99 -4.51
C VAL A 104 9.93 7.40 -3.30
N ALA A 105 10.37 7.07 -2.09
CA ALA A 105 9.69 7.48 -0.85
C ALA A 105 9.70 9.01 -0.68
N VAL A 106 10.84 9.67 -0.96
CA VAL A 106 10.93 11.14 -0.98
C VAL A 106 10.03 11.73 -2.05
N LEU A 107 9.99 11.13 -3.24
CA LEU A 107 9.10 11.57 -4.32
C LEU A 107 7.63 11.47 -3.90
N ALA A 108 7.21 10.37 -3.27
CA ALA A 108 5.85 10.18 -2.78
C ALA A 108 5.48 11.26 -1.73
N TYR A 109 6.41 11.58 -0.84
CA TYR A 109 6.24 12.66 0.14
C TYR A 109 6.11 14.04 -0.52
N CYS A 110 7.00 14.36 -1.47
CA CYS A 110 6.96 15.64 -2.19
C CYS A 110 5.70 15.80 -3.06
N MET A 111 5.16 14.72 -3.59
CA MET A 111 3.92 14.71 -4.36
C MET A 111 2.66 14.77 -3.46
N GLY A 112 2.79 14.64 -2.14
CA GLY A 112 1.64 14.64 -1.24
C GLY A 112 0.70 13.46 -1.46
N THR A 113 1.21 12.27 -1.77
CA THR A 113 0.37 11.08 -1.91
C THR A 113 -0.16 10.61 -0.56
N ASP A 114 -1.38 10.04 -0.53
CA ASP A 114 -2.17 9.78 0.69
C ASP A 114 -1.40 9.01 1.79
N TYR A 115 -0.59 8.00 1.43
CA TYR A 115 0.22 7.25 2.40
C TYR A 115 1.72 7.58 2.36
N ASP A 116 2.09 8.64 1.68
CA ASP A 116 3.44 9.21 1.60
C ASP A 116 4.58 8.16 1.48
N TRP A 117 5.75 8.43 2.08
CA TRP A 117 6.90 7.52 2.13
C TRP A 117 6.62 6.22 2.90
N ARG A 118 5.66 6.22 3.84
CA ARG A 118 5.30 5.03 4.63
C ARG A 118 4.66 3.96 3.77
N GLY A 119 3.80 4.37 2.84
CA GLY A 119 3.20 3.45 1.88
C GLY A 119 4.23 2.76 1.01
N ILE A 120 5.24 3.51 0.53
CA ILE A 120 6.35 2.95 -0.28
C ILE A 120 7.17 1.95 0.52
N LEU A 121 7.53 2.30 1.77
CA LEU A 121 8.27 1.38 2.66
C LEU A 121 7.49 0.10 2.92
N MET A 122 6.20 0.20 3.19
CA MET A 122 5.36 -0.97 3.46
C MET A 122 5.32 -1.93 2.28
N ILE A 123 5.09 -1.42 1.06
CA ILE A 123 5.09 -2.21 -0.18
C ILE A 123 6.47 -2.86 -0.39
N ALA A 124 7.56 -2.11 -0.19
CA ALA A 124 8.91 -2.63 -0.33
C ALA A 124 9.21 -3.73 0.69
N ILE A 125 8.81 -3.58 1.96
CA ILE A 125 8.99 -4.60 3.00
C ILE A 125 8.22 -5.87 2.65
N PHE A 126 6.95 -5.77 2.23
CA PHE A 126 6.18 -6.94 1.81
C PHE A 126 6.88 -7.69 0.68
N TYR A 127 7.38 -6.99 -0.31
CA TYR A 127 8.10 -7.59 -1.43
C TYR A 127 9.41 -8.26 -1.00
N MET A 128 10.24 -7.57 -0.21
CA MET A 128 11.54 -8.09 0.23
C MET A 128 11.42 -9.31 1.14
N THR A 129 10.33 -9.41 1.90
CA THR A 129 10.09 -10.51 2.84
C THR A 129 9.21 -11.62 2.26
N GLN A 130 8.75 -11.48 1.02
CA GLN A 130 7.82 -12.42 0.38
C GLN A 130 8.38 -13.84 0.28
N ALA A 131 9.64 -13.99 -0.10
CA ALA A 131 10.30 -15.30 -0.20
C ALA A 131 10.37 -16.06 1.14
N GLN A 132 10.20 -15.39 2.26
CA GLN A 132 10.20 -15.97 3.60
C GLN A 132 8.78 -16.23 4.12
N ALA A 133 7.76 -15.74 3.42
CA ALA A 133 6.36 -15.75 3.86
C ALA A 133 5.57 -17.01 3.45
N ASP A 134 6.24 -18.07 3.00
CA ASP A 134 5.61 -19.35 2.64
C ASP A 134 5.00 -20.08 3.84
N ASN A 135 5.38 -19.67 5.06
CA ASN A 135 4.86 -20.23 6.29
C ASN A 135 4.38 -19.14 7.25
N LEU A 136 3.66 -19.55 8.29
CA LEU A 136 3.12 -18.64 9.30
C LEU A 136 4.20 -17.77 9.97
N GLN A 137 5.38 -18.34 10.24
CA GLN A 137 6.49 -17.61 10.88
C GLN A 137 6.98 -16.48 9.97
N GLY A 138 7.18 -16.74 8.68
CA GLY A 138 7.59 -15.73 7.72
C GLY A 138 6.56 -14.61 7.56
N ARG A 139 5.25 -14.94 7.56
CA ARG A 139 4.17 -13.94 7.56
C ARG A 139 4.16 -13.09 8.83
N MET A 140 4.42 -13.70 9.99
CA MET A 140 4.57 -12.94 11.25
C MET A 140 5.77 -11.98 11.19
N VAL A 141 6.87 -12.38 10.56
CA VAL A 141 8.02 -11.49 10.33
C VAL A 141 7.66 -10.32 9.43
N GLN A 142 6.92 -10.56 8.32
CA GLN A 142 6.41 -9.47 7.47
C GLN A 142 5.57 -8.46 8.27
N ILE A 143 4.64 -8.96 9.08
CA ILE A 143 3.78 -8.13 9.94
C ILE A 143 4.63 -7.34 10.93
N LEU A 144 5.59 -7.96 11.58
CA LEU A 144 6.47 -7.33 12.57
C LEU A 144 7.24 -6.14 11.96
N PHE A 145 7.74 -6.27 10.73
CA PHE A 145 8.47 -5.20 10.04
C PHE A 145 7.56 -4.10 9.49
N THR A 146 6.34 -4.42 9.09
CA THR A 146 5.39 -3.44 8.53
C THR A 146 4.56 -2.74 9.60
N LEU A 147 4.34 -3.35 10.77
CA LEU A 147 3.55 -2.79 11.87
C LEU A 147 4.01 -1.38 12.31
N PRO A 148 5.31 -1.12 12.55
CA PRO A 148 5.77 0.21 12.99
C PRO A 148 5.47 1.31 11.97
N VAL A 149 5.44 0.97 10.68
CA VAL A 149 5.17 1.91 9.59
C VAL A 149 3.70 2.34 9.58
N MET A 150 2.80 1.41 9.92
CA MET A 150 1.35 1.62 9.80
C MET A 150 0.64 1.97 11.10
N ILE A 151 1.27 1.76 12.26
CA ILE A 151 0.64 2.01 13.56
C ILE A 151 0.18 3.47 13.72
N HIS A 152 0.85 4.39 13.04
CA HIS A 152 0.52 5.81 13.00
C HIS A 152 -0.88 6.09 12.43
N TYR A 153 -1.34 5.25 11.49
CA TYR A 153 -2.64 5.42 10.84
C TYR A 153 -3.82 4.78 11.61
N GLY A 154 -3.53 4.05 12.70
CA GLY A 154 -4.52 3.46 13.58
C GLY A 154 -4.31 1.96 13.84
N ILE A 155 -4.19 1.63 15.11
CA ILE A 155 -3.81 0.27 15.56
C ILE A 155 -4.86 -0.77 15.16
N LEU A 156 -6.13 -0.53 15.45
CA LEU A 156 -7.19 -1.54 15.26
C LEU A 156 -7.39 -1.90 13.79
N GLY A 157 -7.46 -0.89 12.89
CA GLY A 157 -7.59 -1.14 11.46
C GLY A 157 -6.40 -1.90 10.90
N THR A 158 -5.19 -1.56 11.32
CA THR A 158 -3.96 -2.24 10.92
C THR A 158 -3.93 -3.70 11.40
N LEU A 159 -4.30 -3.98 12.64
CA LEU A 159 -4.36 -5.34 13.17
C LEU A 159 -5.39 -6.21 12.42
N LEU A 160 -6.56 -5.67 12.11
CA LEU A 160 -7.56 -6.36 11.30
C LEU A 160 -7.08 -6.65 9.88
N ALA A 161 -6.32 -5.72 9.27
CA ALA A 161 -5.69 -5.96 7.98
C ALA A 161 -4.71 -7.13 8.03
N TYR A 162 -3.90 -7.22 9.08
CA TYR A 162 -2.96 -8.34 9.24
C TYR A 162 -3.64 -9.67 9.47
N VAL A 163 -4.77 -9.71 10.19
CA VAL A 163 -5.59 -10.93 10.27
C VAL A 163 -6.02 -11.38 8.86
N THR A 164 -6.45 -10.44 8.02
CA THR A 164 -6.82 -10.73 6.64
C THR A 164 -5.64 -11.27 5.82
N ILE A 165 -4.45 -10.67 5.97
CA ILE A 165 -3.22 -11.10 5.30
C ILE A 165 -2.78 -12.50 5.78
N LEU A 166 -2.93 -12.82 7.06
CA LEU A 166 -2.62 -14.13 7.62
C LEU A 166 -3.54 -15.23 7.09
N LEU A 167 -4.78 -14.90 6.77
CA LEU A 167 -5.77 -15.84 6.19
C LEU A 167 -5.57 -16.05 4.69
N TYR A 168 -4.74 -15.25 4.04
CA TYR A 168 -4.46 -15.40 2.61
C TYR A 168 -3.61 -16.66 2.34
N ASP A 169 -4.12 -17.55 1.51
CA ASP A 169 -3.52 -18.86 1.20
C ASP A 169 -2.65 -18.88 -0.07
N GLY A 170 -2.50 -17.72 -0.74
CA GLY A 170 -1.74 -17.62 -1.99
C GLY A 170 -2.46 -18.15 -3.22
N THR A 171 -3.66 -18.69 -3.10
CA THR A 171 -4.42 -19.20 -4.24
C THR A 171 -5.10 -18.06 -4.99
N ARG A 172 -5.09 -18.14 -6.32
CA ARG A 172 -5.93 -17.26 -7.13
C ARG A 172 -7.38 -17.70 -6.95
N GLY A 173 -8.26 -16.76 -6.59
CA GLY A 173 -9.68 -17.00 -6.63
C GLY A 173 -10.11 -17.56 -8.00
N ILE A 174 -11.15 -18.38 -8.01
CA ILE A 174 -11.70 -18.97 -9.23
C ILE A 174 -12.34 -17.87 -10.07
N VAL A 175 -11.51 -17.17 -10.84
CA VAL A 175 -11.99 -16.32 -11.93
C VAL A 175 -12.01 -17.20 -13.16
N LYS A 176 -13.21 -17.66 -13.54
CA LYS A 176 -13.46 -18.25 -14.85
C LYS A 176 -13.44 -17.16 -15.92
#